data_20955d54688e54e333235faad322cf4f
#
_entry.id   20955d54688e54e333235faad322cf4f
#
_cell.length_a   1.000
_cell.length_b   1.000
_cell.length_c   1.000
_cell.angle_alpha   90.00
_cell.angle_beta   90.00
_cell.angle_gamma   90.00
#
_symmetry.space_group_name_H-M   'P 1'
#
loop_
_entity.id
_entity.type
_entity.pdbx_description
1 polymer ?
#
loop_
_entity_poly.entity_id
_entity_poly.type
_entity_poly.pdbx_seq_one_letter_code
_entity_poly.pdbx_strand_id
1 'polypeptide(L)'
;VIQKGSIDKRLITIRGSVIDENNEPLVCANVLLLDKADSAFVNGVVTNQDGSFRIPGEEGRDYLLKTSYIGYQTKIQPCGAMNKVCLFSDTQLMKEVVISVDHPLIVHKDNGLLANVVGTPLAKMGSAAEMISHLPFVTGGVGEYMVLGHGVPVIYINGRKIRDQGELERLRADDILSAEVITTLGVEYGSDVSSVSRIRTIRRRGQGISSGFRGVFSQGHGYNASENLYLNYRTGGLDLFVKGDLKHGNYYQESILNQETDASSRWEVKGGVTSFHKAVYFSGEVGFNYELDDKNSLGARYMPGANVGSVNRTNLGNNFVYKDGEKIEEISSLQHAHTYPTWTHSVNGYYNGVFGQWNVDFNADYLLGKNNSTNEVFNNDDKAAQSENEVRNYLYAMRMVVKRSFRKGTLSFGTEETFTNRHDVFVQSGFSDNADDHIKQSIYSVF
;
A
#
# COMPACT_ATOMS: atom_id res chain seq x y z
N VAL A 1 -32.79 12.98 30.01
CA VAL A 1 -32.79 12.77 28.54
C VAL A 1 -32.46 14.12 27.94
N ILE A 2 -31.16 14.37 27.66
CA ILE A 2 -30.72 15.53 26.89
C ILE A 2 -30.49 15.03 25.47
N GLN A 3 -31.42 15.34 24.57
CA GLN A 3 -31.23 15.20 23.13
C GLN A 3 -30.05 16.09 22.72
N LYS A 4 -28.93 15.46 22.34
CA LYS A 4 -27.84 16.12 21.60
C LYS A 4 -28.42 16.56 20.25
N GLY A 5 -28.69 17.86 20.09
CA GLY A 5 -29.14 18.43 18.83
C GLY A 5 -28.15 18.07 17.74
N SER A 6 -28.60 17.36 16.73
CA SER A 6 -27.93 17.25 15.44
C SER A 6 -27.83 18.66 14.88
N ILE A 7 -26.64 19.24 14.91
CA ILE A 7 -26.33 20.46 14.14
C ILE A 7 -26.42 20.00 12.69
N ASP A 8 -27.45 20.45 12.00
CA ASP A 8 -27.64 20.26 10.57
C ASP A 8 -26.48 20.95 9.84
N LYS A 9 -25.43 20.20 9.52
CA LYS A 9 -24.24 20.71 8.88
C LYS A 9 -24.58 21.07 7.42
N ARG A 10 -24.66 22.36 7.14
CA ARG A 10 -24.88 22.82 5.77
C ARG A 10 -23.67 22.46 4.90
N LEU A 11 -23.92 21.69 3.86
CA LEU A 11 -22.93 21.35 2.84
C LEU A 11 -22.81 22.51 1.86
N ILE A 12 -21.57 22.89 1.60
CA ILE A 12 -21.19 23.86 0.54
C ILE A 12 -20.44 23.14 -0.57
N THR A 13 -20.48 23.67 -1.78
CA THR A 13 -19.68 23.17 -2.89
C THR A 13 -18.55 24.15 -3.19
N ILE A 14 -17.32 23.73 -2.90
CA ILE A 14 -16.10 24.45 -3.21
C ILE A 14 -15.78 24.18 -4.69
N ARG A 15 -15.49 25.24 -5.44
CA ARG A 15 -15.21 25.15 -6.88
C ARG A 15 -13.88 25.77 -7.19
N GLY A 16 -13.25 25.30 -8.27
CA GLY A 16 -12.02 25.89 -8.76
C GLY A 16 -11.55 25.28 -10.07
N SER A 17 -10.35 25.65 -10.47
CA SER A 17 -9.66 25.10 -11.63
C SER A 17 -8.17 24.92 -11.35
N VAL A 18 -7.57 23.91 -11.97
CA VAL A 18 -6.14 23.64 -11.93
C VAL A 18 -5.56 23.83 -13.34
N ILE A 19 -4.52 24.62 -13.42
CA ILE A 19 -3.81 24.95 -14.66
C ILE A 19 -2.30 24.82 -14.45
N ASP A 20 -1.56 24.77 -15.54
CA ASP A 20 -0.10 24.86 -15.53
C ASP A 20 0.41 26.32 -15.62
N GLU A 21 1.72 26.51 -15.71
CA GLU A 21 2.39 27.80 -15.92
C GLU A 21 2.04 28.48 -17.26
N ASN A 22 1.56 27.72 -18.25
CA ASN A 22 1.16 28.21 -19.57
C ASN A 22 -0.34 28.53 -19.65
N ASN A 23 -1.08 28.44 -18.53
CA ASN A 23 -2.55 28.49 -18.42
C ASN A 23 -3.29 27.34 -19.12
N GLU A 24 -2.63 26.23 -19.44
CA GLU A 24 -3.25 25.01 -19.94
C GLU A 24 -3.98 24.26 -18.81
N PRO A 25 -5.20 23.75 -19.04
CA PRO A 25 -5.94 23.02 -18.02
C PRO A 25 -5.28 21.67 -17.73
N LEU A 26 -5.07 21.36 -16.46
CA LEU A 26 -4.55 20.06 -16.02
C LEU A 26 -5.71 19.10 -15.74
N VAL A 27 -5.88 18.14 -16.64
CA VAL A 27 -6.92 17.10 -16.59
C VAL A 27 -6.53 16.00 -15.63
N CYS A 28 -7.46 15.55 -14.79
CA CYS A 28 -7.21 14.50 -13.79
C CYS A 28 -6.15 14.88 -12.73
N ALA A 29 -5.95 16.16 -12.44
CA ALA A 29 -5.16 16.58 -11.29
C ALA A 29 -5.90 16.25 -9.98
N ASN A 30 -5.19 15.69 -9.00
CA ASN A 30 -5.75 15.40 -7.67
C ASN A 30 -5.97 16.70 -6.89
N VAL A 31 -7.16 16.89 -6.35
CA VAL A 31 -7.52 18.02 -5.49
C VAL A 31 -8.06 17.47 -4.18
N LEU A 32 -7.31 17.64 -3.10
CA LEU A 32 -7.67 17.20 -1.76
C LEU A 32 -8.09 18.39 -0.92
N LEU A 33 -9.17 18.22 -0.18
CA LEU A 33 -9.64 19.16 0.83
C LEU A 33 -9.14 18.66 2.20
N LEU A 34 -8.34 19.46 2.85
CA LEU A 34 -7.79 19.18 4.17
C LEU A 34 -8.38 20.17 5.19
N ASP A 35 -8.61 19.75 6.41
CA ASP A 35 -8.94 20.65 7.50
C ASP A 35 -7.72 21.56 7.81
N LYS A 36 -7.97 22.85 7.98
CA LYS A 36 -6.87 23.82 8.19
C LYS A 36 -6.23 23.68 9.57
N ALA A 37 -6.94 23.14 10.55
CA ALA A 37 -6.46 23.05 11.93
C ALA A 37 -5.42 21.93 12.13
N ASP A 38 -5.65 20.76 11.51
CA ASP A 38 -4.84 19.56 11.74
C ASP A 38 -4.33 18.93 10.45
N SER A 39 -4.67 19.50 9.27
CA SER A 39 -4.36 18.97 7.94
C SER A 39 -4.95 17.58 7.68
N ALA A 40 -5.96 17.17 8.46
CA ALA A 40 -6.67 15.91 8.24
C ALA A 40 -7.41 15.92 6.90
N PHE A 41 -7.42 14.77 6.24
CA PHE A 41 -8.15 14.58 4.99
C PHE A 41 -9.66 14.67 5.22
N VAL A 42 -10.34 15.53 4.47
CA VAL A 42 -11.79 15.73 4.53
C VAL A 42 -12.46 15.12 3.30
N ASN A 43 -11.99 15.47 2.10
CA ASN A 43 -12.57 15.02 0.85
C ASN A 43 -11.56 15.14 -0.29
N GLY A 44 -11.83 14.50 -1.46
CA GLY A 44 -10.96 14.58 -2.63
C GLY A 44 -11.70 14.36 -3.93
N VAL A 45 -11.23 15.00 -4.98
CA VAL A 45 -11.73 14.87 -6.36
C VAL A 45 -10.57 14.99 -7.34
N VAL A 46 -10.81 14.66 -8.60
CA VAL A 46 -9.91 15.00 -9.71
C VAL A 46 -10.54 16.05 -10.60
N THR A 47 -9.71 16.79 -11.32
CA THR A 47 -10.16 17.79 -12.28
C THR A 47 -10.76 17.16 -13.53
N ASN A 48 -11.77 17.84 -14.09
CA ASN A 48 -12.41 17.48 -15.35
C ASN A 48 -11.50 17.81 -16.58
N GLN A 49 -12.03 17.57 -17.80
CA GLN A 49 -11.32 17.84 -19.05
C GLN A 49 -10.96 19.33 -19.25
N ASP A 50 -11.70 20.24 -18.64
CA ASP A 50 -11.44 21.69 -18.65
C ASP A 50 -10.59 22.16 -17.46
N GLY A 51 -10.01 21.23 -16.67
CA GLY A 51 -9.26 21.52 -15.47
C GLY A 51 -10.12 21.94 -14.27
N SER A 52 -11.45 22.01 -14.39
CA SER A 52 -12.34 22.41 -13.31
C SER A 52 -12.55 21.29 -12.30
N PHE A 53 -12.86 21.68 -11.03
CA PHE A 53 -13.24 20.74 -9.98
C PHE A 53 -14.38 21.28 -9.12
N ARG A 54 -15.10 20.36 -8.48
CA ARG A 54 -16.14 20.63 -7.48
C ARG A 54 -16.00 19.64 -6.34
N ILE A 55 -15.81 20.14 -5.13
CA ILE A 55 -15.60 19.31 -3.95
C ILE A 55 -16.57 19.74 -2.83
N PRO A 56 -17.32 18.81 -2.22
CA PRO A 56 -18.19 19.13 -1.10
C PRO A 56 -17.39 19.40 0.17
N GLY A 57 -17.80 20.43 0.92
CA GLY A 57 -17.27 20.81 2.23
C GLY A 57 -18.39 21.22 3.18
N GLU A 58 -18.07 21.50 4.43
CA GLU A 58 -19.01 21.97 5.46
C GLU A 58 -18.93 23.51 5.59
N GLU A 59 -20.06 24.19 5.70
CA GLU A 59 -20.11 25.63 5.91
C GLU A 59 -19.51 26.02 7.27
N GLY A 60 -18.71 27.08 7.31
CA GLY A 60 -18.09 27.59 8.51
C GLY A 60 -16.80 26.92 8.94
N ARG A 61 -16.27 25.99 8.14
CA ARG A 61 -14.94 25.39 8.34
C ARG A 61 -13.91 26.01 7.39
N ASP A 62 -12.71 26.20 7.90
CA ASP A 62 -11.54 26.61 7.12
C ASP A 62 -10.83 25.37 6.55
N TYR A 63 -10.51 25.44 5.25
CA TYR A 63 -9.87 24.34 4.54
C TYR A 63 -8.58 24.76 3.85
N LEU A 64 -7.71 23.77 3.62
CA LEU A 64 -6.59 23.83 2.70
C LEU A 64 -6.90 22.96 1.48
N LEU A 65 -6.53 23.45 0.30
CA LEU A 65 -6.52 22.66 -0.93
C LEU A 65 -5.10 22.18 -1.19
N LYS A 66 -4.90 20.87 -1.16
CA LYS A 66 -3.67 20.22 -1.63
C LYS A 66 -3.90 19.70 -3.02
N THR A 67 -3.16 20.23 -3.98
CA THR A 67 -3.30 19.88 -5.42
C THR A 67 -1.99 19.26 -5.90
N SER A 68 -2.09 18.13 -6.58
CA SER A 68 -0.95 17.42 -7.15
C SER A 68 -1.27 16.91 -8.55
N TYR A 69 -0.27 16.90 -9.41
CA TYR A 69 -0.33 16.34 -10.75
C TYR A 69 1.03 15.77 -11.14
N ILE A 70 1.03 14.76 -12.01
CA ILE A 70 2.23 14.05 -12.43
C ILE A 70 3.17 14.99 -13.18
N GLY A 71 4.44 15.06 -12.74
CA GLY A 71 5.43 15.96 -13.33
C GLY A 71 5.35 17.40 -12.86
N TYR A 72 4.51 17.70 -11.87
CA TYR A 72 4.34 19.04 -11.29
C TYR A 72 4.58 19.03 -9.78
N GLN A 73 5.03 20.16 -9.27
CA GLN A 73 5.22 20.34 -7.83
C GLN A 73 3.84 20.39 -7.12
N THR A 74 3.70 19.63 -6.04
CA THR A 74 2.51 19.66 -5.21
C THR A 74 2.33 21.03 -4.57
N LYS A 75 1.13 21.60 -4.68
CA LYS A 75 0.78 22.90 -4.09
C LYS A 75 -0.26 22.77 -3.00
N ILE A 76 -0.04 23.45 -1.89
CA ILE A 76 -1.01 23.58 -0.80
C ILE A 76 -1.34 25.07 -0.66
N GLN A 77 -2.63 25.42 -0.69
CA GLN A 77 -3.10 26.79 -0.51
C GLN A 77 -4.40 26.84 0.30
N PRO A 78 -4.67 27.95 1.00
CA PRO A 78 -5.95 28.15 1.67
C PRO A 78 -7.12 28.08 0.66
N CYS A 79 -8.22 27.51 1.08
CA CYS A 79 -9.45 27.46 0.28
C CYS A 79 -10.13 28.81 0.29
N GLY A 80 -10.50 29.32 -0.89
CA GLY A 80 -11.22 30.59 -1.09
C GLY A 80 -12.55 30.38 -1.79
N ALA A 81 -13.25 31.48 -2.06
CA ALA A 81 -14.55 31.46 -2.77
C ALA A 81 -14.40 31.00 -4.24
N MET A 82 -13.27 31.31 -4.89
CA MET A 82 -12.92 30.84 -6.22
C MET A 82 -11.45 30.39 -6.20
N ASN A 83 -11.22 29.11 -6.44
CA ASN A 83 -9.90 28.51 -6.30
C ASN A 83 -9.25 28.28 -7.68
N LYS A 84 -8.34 29.16 -8.06
CA LYS A 84 -7.47 28.95 -9.22
C LYS A 84 -6.11 28.45 -8.71
N VAL A 85 -5.75 27.22 -9.05
CA VAL A 85 -4.49 26.61 -8.66
C VAL A 85 -3.61 26.52 -9.90
N CYS A 86 -2.46 27.21 -9.87
CA CYS A 86 -1.44 27.07 -10.88
C CYS A 86 -0.35 26.15 -10.31
N LEU A 87 -0.09 25.03 -10.99
CA LEU A 87 1.01 24.12 -10.68
C LEU A 87 2.19 24.43 -11.59
N PHE A 88 3.37 24.31 -11.05
CA PHE A 88 4.64 24.50 -11.78
C PHE A 88 5.26 23.13 -12.05
N SER A 89 5.80 22.98 -13.26
CA SER A 89 6.50 21.76 -13.65
C SER A 89 7.69 21.50 -12.72
N ASP A 90 7.87 20.24 -12.29
CA ASP A 90 9.01 19.83 -11.49
C ASP A 90 10.20 19.54 -12.40
N THR A 91 11.08 20.54 -12.54
CA THR A 91 12.25 20.48 -13.42
C THR A 91 13.29 19.41 -13.00
N GLN A 92 13.22 18.89 -11.77
CA GLN A 92 14.06 17.76 -11.38
C GLN A 92 13.63 16.44 -12.02
N LEU A 93 12.34 16.30 -12.36
CA LEU A 93 11.81 15.15 -13.10
C LEU A 93 11.88 15.31 -14.62
N MET A 94 12.19 16.51 -15.14
CA MET A 94 12.05 16.86 -16.57
C MET A 94 13.38 17.15 -17.29
N LYS A 95 14.52 16.61 -16.87
CA LYS A 95 15.71 16.64 -17.74
C LYS A 95 15.54 15.65 -18.88
N GLU A 96 15.14 16.25 -20.01
CA GLU A 96 15.23 15.74 -21.38
C GLU A 96 14.48 14.44 -21.71
N VAL A 97 13.21 14.58 -22.05
CA VAL A 97 12.54 13.65 -22.97
C VAL A 97 11.71 14.44 -23.96
N VAL A 98 12.14 14.46 -25.22
CA VAL A 98 11.25 14.73 -26.35
C VAL A 98 10.28 13.55 -26.42
N ILE A 99 9.11 13.72 -25.85
CA ILE A 99 8.07 12.69 -25.90
C ILE A 99 7.25 12.98 -27.17
N SER A 100 7.47 12.23 -28.22
CA SER A 100 6.41 11.98 -29.20
C SER A 100 5.46 10.95 -28.60
N VAL A 101 4.46 11.41 -27.86
CA VAL A 101 3.49 10.49 -27.22
C VAL A 101 2.36 10.28 -28.22
N ASP A 102 2.36 9.14 -28.89
CA ASP A 102 1.22 8.63 -29.64
C ASP A 102 0.05 8.17 -28.73
N HIS A 103 0.27 8.17 -27.38
CA HIS A 103 -0.72 7.74 -26.41
C HIS A 103 -0.87 8.73 -25.26
N PRO A 104 -2.11 9.12 -24.90
CA PRO A 104 -2.35 10.02 -23.77
C PRO A 104 -1.85 9.38 -22.46
N LEU A 105 -1.26 10.20 -21.57
CA LEU A 105 -0.75 9.77 -20.27
C LEU A 105 -1.83 9.08 -19.43
N ILE A 106 -3.03 9.68 -19.41
CA ILE A 106 -4.19 9.18 -18.69
C ILE A 106 -5.35 8.98 -19.66
N VAL A 107 -6.00 7.83 -19.59
CA VAL A 107 -7.18 7.47 -20.36
C VAL A 107 -8.33 7.16 -19.41
N HIS A 108 -9.45 7.85 -19.57
CA HIS A 108 -10.68 7.49 -18.86
C HIS A 108 -11.27 6.21 -19.45
N LYS A 109 -11.67 5.31 -18.58
CA LYS A 109 -12.43 4.10 -18.89
C LYS A 109 -13.75 4.13 -18.14
N ASP A 110 -14.72 3.35 -18.61
CA ASP A 110 -16.05 3.26 -17.99
C ASP A 110 -16.01 2.81 -16.53
N ASN A 111 -14.97 2.05 -16.15
CA ASN A 111 -14.81 1.49 -14.83
C ASN A 111 -13.68 2.13 -13.99
N GLY A 112 -12.98 3.16 -14.53
CA GLY A 112 -11.87 3.80 -13.83
C GLY A 112 -10.91 4.56 -14.73
N LEU A 113 -9.63 4.59 -14.39
CA LEU A 113 -8.56 5.28 -15.10
C LEU A 113 -7.44 4.33 -15.50
N LEU A 114 -6.93 4.50 -16.69
CA LEU A 114 -5.70 3.85 -17.17
C LEU A 114 -4.60 4.90 -17.32
N ALA A 115 -3.48 4.70 -16.63
CA ALA A 115 -2.27 5.47 -16.83
C ALA A 115 -1.28 4.67 -17.71
N ASN A 116 -0.84 5.26 -18.81
CA ASN A 116 0.25 4.74 -19.61
C ASN A 116 1.58 5.15 -18.94
N VAL A 117 2.47 4.20 -18.72
CA VAL A 117 3.72 4.43 -17.98
C VAL A 117 4.90 4.59 -18.90
N VAL A 118 5.02 3.74 -19.92
CA VAL A 118 6.14 3.76 -20.88
C VAL A 118 6.27 5.11 -21.57
N GLY A 119 7.46 5.68 -21.56
CA GLY A 119 7.76 6.96 -22.19
C GLY A 119 7.20 8.18 -21.44
N THR A 120 6.67 8.02 -20.25
CA THR A 120 6.08 9.10 -19.45
C THR A 120 6.94 9.41 -18.21
N PRO A 121 6.69 10.51 -17.50
CA PRO A 121 7.35 10.80 -16.21
C PRO A 121 7.18 9.69 -15.17
N LEU A 122 6.07 8.93 -15.22
CA LEU A 122 5.83 7.79 -14.33
C LEU A 122 6.92 6.71 -14.43
N ALA A 123 7.45 6.44 -15.63
CA ALA A 123 8.53 5.47 -15.82
C ALA A 123 9.86 5.88 -15.18
N LYS A 124 10.04 7.17 -14.87
CA LYS A 124 11.27 7.69 -14.24
C LYS A 124 11.26 7.57 -12.72
N MET A 125 10.15 7.20 -12.12
CA MET A 125 10.04 6.93 -10.70
C MET A 125 10.81 5.66 -10.35
N GLY A 126 11.31 5.57 -9.13
CA GLY A 126 12.21 4.49 -8.75
C GLY A 126 11.56 3.11 -8.75
N SER A 127 10.30 3.03 -8.28
CA SER A 127 9.57 1.78 -8.09
C SER A 127 8.09 1.91 -8.44
N ALA A 128 7.42 0.77 -8.58
CA ALA A 128 5.97 0.72 -8.70
C ALA A 128 5.27 1.36 -7.49
N ALA A 129 5.82 1.18 -6.31
CA ALA A 129 5.33 1.77 -5.07
C ALA A 129 5.28 3.30 -5.16
N GLU A 130 6.36 3.92 -5.60
CA GLU A 130 6.44 5.36 -5.81
C GLU A 130 5.49 5.82 -6.93
N MET A 131 5.46 5.09 -8.04
CA MET A 131 4.62 5.39 -9.20
C MET A 131 3.12 5.37 -8.86
N ILE A 132 2.65 4.37 -8.07
CA ILE A 132 1.24 4.28 -7.70
C ILE A 132 0.78 5.49 -6.89
N SER A 133 1.62 6.02 -5.99
CA SER A 133 1.27 7.21 -5.18
C SER A 133 1.04 8.48 -6.01
N HIS A 134 1.45 8.48 -7.27
CA HIS A 134 1.27 9.59 -8.21
C HIS A 134 0.14 9.36 -9.24
N LEU A 135 -0.55 8.22 -9.15
CA LEU A 135 -1.69 7.97 -10.04
C LEU A 135 -2.88 8.88 -9.67
N PRO A 136 -3.68 9.31 -10.64
CA PRO A 136 -4.94 9.97 -10.37
C PRO A 136 -5.87 9.08 -9.54
N PHE A 137 -6.68 9.70 -8.69
CA PHE A 137 -7.53 9.07 -7.66
C PHE A 137 -6.77 8.38 -6.52
N VAL A 138 -5.44 8.25 -6.58
CA VAL A 138 -4.66 7.68 -5.49
C VAL A 138 -4.09 8.79 -4.61
N THR A 139 -4.21 8.64 -3.32
CA THR A 139 -3.62 9.51 -2.29
C THR A 139 -2.90 8.67 -1.24
N GLY A 140 -2.08 9.31 -0.43
CA GLY A 140 -1.24 8.64 0.56
C GLY A 140 0.22 8.60 0.15
N GLY A 141 1.05 8.00 0.98
CA GLY A 141 2.48 7.79 0.74
C GLY A 141 2.80 6.39 0.21
N VAL A 142 4.08 6.12 0.04
CA VAL A 142 4.56 4.77 -0.29
C VAL A 142 4.13 3.78 0.80
N GLY A 143 3.36 2.76 0.41
CA GLY A 143 2.84 1.75 1.32
C GLY A 143 1.48 2.08 1.97
N GLU A 144 0.98 3.30 1.83
CA GLU A 144 -0.29 3.76 2.40
C GLU A 144 -1.22 4.33 1.33
N TYR A 145 -1.45 3.55 0.27
CA TYR A 145 -2.28 4.00 -0.85
C TYR A 145 -3.75 3.97 -0.49
N MET A 146 -4.46 5.03 -0.82
CA MET A 146 -5.92 5.10 -0.77
C MET A 146 -6.47 5.62 -2.08
N VAL A 147 -7.50 4.98 -2.59
CA VAL A 147 -8.28 5.48 -3.73
C VAL A 147 -9.39 6.39 -3.20
N LEU A 148 -9.47 7.61 -3.71
CA LEU A 148 -10.41 8.62 -3.23
C LEU A 148 -11.84 8.11 -3.24
N GLY A 149 -12.49 8.12 -2.07
CA GLY A 149 -13.85 7.61 -1.88
C GLY A 149 -14.00 6.09 -1.84
N HIS A 150 -12.92 5.31 -2.07
CA HIS A 150 -12.97 3.86 -2.19
C HIS A 150 -11.98 3.13 -1.25
N GLY A 151 -11.23 3.85 -0.40
CA GLY A 151 -10.33 3.25 0.57
C GLY A 151 -9.08 2.59 -0.04
N VAL A 152 -8.55 1.58 0.64
CA VAL A 152 -7.30 0.89 0.23
C VAL A 152 -7.57 -0.04 -0.96
N PRO A 153 -6.87 0.14 -2.10
CA PRO A 153 -7.07 -0.71 -3.27
C PRO A 153 -6.44 -2.10 -3.09
N VAL A 154 -7.08 -3.11 -3.63
CA VAL A 154 -6.43 -4.40 -3.86
C VAL A 154 -5.57 -4.27 -5.12
N ILE A 155 -4.28 -4.62 -5.02
CA ILE A 155 -3.32 -4.42 -6.10
C ILE A 155 -3.01 -5.74 -6.78
N TYR A 156 -3.02 -5.71 -8.12
CA TYR A 156 -2.70 -6.84 -8.98
C TYR A 156 -1.53 -6.49 -9.89
N ILE A 157 -0.56 -7.38 -10.01
CA ILE A 157 0.52 -7.30 -10.99
C ILE A 157 0.32 -8.46 -12.00
N ASN A 158 0.11 -8.13 -13.27
CA ASN A 158 -0.15 -9.09 -14.34
C ASN A 158 -1.26 -10.11 -14.02
N GLY A 159 -2.35 -9.63 -13.40
CA GLY A 159 -3.50 -10.47 -13.02
C GLY A 159 -3.37 -11.16 -11.66
N ARG A 160 -2.20 -11.18 -11.03
CA ARG A 160 -1.97 -11.78 -9.71
C ARG A 160 -2.06 -10.72 -8.62
N LYS A 161 -2.85 -10.98 -7.58
CA LYS A 161 -2.90 -10.15 -6.36
C LYS A 161 -1.54 -10.16 -5.66
N ILE A 162 -1.04 -8.97 -5.28
CA ILE A 162 0.18 -8.87 -4.47
C ILE A 162 -0.06 -9.45 -3.08
N ARG A 163 0.98 -9.96 -2.46
CA ARG A 163 0.92 -10.52 -1.11
C ARG A 163 1.45 -9.56 -0.06
N ASP A 164 2.41 -8.74 -0.44
CA ASP A 164 3.02 -7.72 0.41
C ASP A 164 3.41 -6.48 -0.40
N GLN A 165 3.57 -5.37 0.28
CA GLN A 165 3.96 -4.09 -0.34
C GLN A 165 5.38 -4.12 -0.93
N GLY A 166 6.25 -4.99 -0.41
CA GLY A 166 7.61 -5.12 -0.92
C GLY A 166 7.66 -5.58 -2.38
N GLU A 167 6.61 -6.25 -2.89
CA GLU A 167 6.52 -6.59 -4.33
C GLU A 167 6.49 -5.33 -5.20
N LEU A 168 5.82 -4.27 -4.74
CA LEU A 168 5.77 -2.99 -5.45
C LEU A 168 7.07 -2.22 -5.34
N GLU A 169 7.76 -2.30 -4.21
CA GLU A 169 9.06 -1.65 -4.02
C GLU A 169 10.14 -2.27 -4.91
N ARG A 170 10.07 -3.61 -5.12
CA ARG A 170 11.01 -4.34 -5.99
C ARG A 170 10.71 -4.18 -7.49
N LEU A 171 9.47 -3.86 -7.85
CA LEU A 171 9.08 -3.65 -9.25
C LEU A 171 9.50 -2.24 -9.67
N ARG A 172 10.36 -2.14 -10.65
CA ARG A 172 10.80 -0.85 -11.20
C ARG A 172 9.68 -0.19 -12.00
N ALA A 173 9.57 1.12 -11.90
CA ALA A 173 8.56 1.87 -12.65
C ALA A 173 8.79 1.79 -14.18
N ASP A 174 10.05 1.71 -14.63
CA ASP A 174 10.39 1.55 -16.05
C ASP A 174 10.09 0.15 -16.63
N ASP A 175 9.76 -0.83 -15.77
CA ASP A 175 9.26 -2.14 -16.17
C ASP A 175 7.72 -2.19 -16.30
N ILE A 176 7.04 -1.09 -16.05
CA ILE A 176 5.57 -1.02 -16.10
C ILE A 176 5.12 -0.48 -17.45
N LEU A 177 4.22 -1.20 -18.09
CA LEU A 177 3.53 -0.79 -19.31
C LEU A 177 2.43 0.21 -18.99
N SER A 178 1.58 -0.17 -18.05
CA SER A 178 0.42 0.63 -17.64
C SER A 178 -0.03 0.28 -16.23
N ALA A 179 -0.70 1.23 -15.59
CA ALA A 179 -1.38 1.06 -14.31
C ALA A 179 -2.83 1.51 -14.46
N GLU A 180 -3.77 0.70 -13.98
CA GLU A 180 -5.21 0.97 -14.05
C GLU A 180 -5.77 1.06 -12.64
N VAL A 181 -6.51 2.13 -12.33
CA VAL A 181 -7.26 2.28 -11.09
C VAL A 181 -8.73 2.08 -11.40
N ILE A 182 -9.32 1.04 -10.83
CA ILE A 182 -10.70 0.60 -11.08
C ILE A 182 -11.53 0.89 -9.85
N THR A 183 -12.57 1.68 -10.01
CA THR A 183 -13.50 2.09 -8.95
C THR A 183 -14.89 1.51 -9.13
N THR A 184 -15.22 1.07 -10.35
CA THR A 184 -16.46 0.32 -10.64
C THR A 184 -16.10 -1.13 -10.90
N LEU A 185 -16.28 -1.96 -9.88
CA LEU A 185 -15.83 -3.35 -9.87
C LEU A 185 -16.88 -4.28 -10.46
N GLY A 186 -16.41 -5.28 -11.22
CA GLY A 186 -17.23 -6.40 -11.67
C GLY A 186 -17.31 -7.52 -10.64
N VAL A 187 -18.12 -8.53 -10.94
CA VAL A 187 -18.34 -9.72 -10.09
C VAL A 187 -17.09 -10.58 -9.87
N GLU A 188 -16.03 -10.33 -10.60
CA GLU A 188 -14.73 -11.02 -10.51
C GLU A 188 -13.93 -10.63 -9.24
N TYR A 189 -14.41 -9.63 -8.49
CA TYR A 189 -13.81 -9.18 -7.22
C TYR A 189 -14.74 -9.49 -6.05
N GLY A 190 -14.16 -9.74 -4.88
CA GLY A 190 -14.94 -9.96 -3.66
C GLY A 190 -15.80 -8.76 -3.29
N SER A 191 -16.90 -9.00 -2.60
CA SER A 191 -17.83 -7.94 -2.16
C SER A 191 -17.22 -6.98 -1.12
N ASP A 192 -16.12 -7.39 -0.50
CA ASP A 192 -15.32 -6.60 0.45
C ASP A 192 -14.31 -5.67 -0.23
N VAL A 193 -14.13 -5.81 -1.56
CA VAL A 193 -13.19 -4.99 -2.33
C VAL A 193 -13.90 -3.75 -2.84
N SER A 194 -13.39 -2.57 -2.49
CA SER A 194 -13.97 -1.28 -2.91
C SER A 194 -13.26 -0.65 -4.10
N SER A 195 -12.00 -1.00 -4.33
CA SER A 195 -11.20 -0.53 -5.47
C SER A 195 -10.06 -1.48 -5.80
N VAL A 196 -9.62 -1.44 -7.05
CA VAL A 196 -8.55 -2.29 -7.55
C VAL A 196 -7.53 -1.46 -8.33
N SER A 197 -6.24 -1.71 -8.10
CA SER A 197 -5.16 -1.20 -8.94
C SER A 197 -4.54 -2.36 -9.71
N ARG A 198 -4.58 -2.31 -11.05
CA ARG A 198 -3.97 -3.31 -11.94
C ARG A 198 -2.71 -2.76 -12.57
N ILE A 199 -1.59 -3.39 -12.34
CA ILE A 199 -0.31 -3.07 -12.95
C ILE A 199 -0.02 -4.10 -14.04
N ARG A 200 0.30 -3.62 -15.24
CA ARG A 200 0.82 -4.44 -16.32
C ARG A 200 2.27 -4.09 -16.56
N THR A 201 3.12 -5.09 -16.57
CA THR A 201 4.54 -4.90 -16.88
C THR A 201 4.79 -4.99 -18.39
N ILE A 202 5.85 -4.31 -18.84
CA ILE A 202 6.31 -4.41 -20.21
C ILE A 202 6.85 -5.83 -20.46
N ARG A 203 6.61 -6.34 -21.66
CA ARG A 203 7.35 -7.49 -22.18
C ARG A 203 8.61 -6.95 -22.82
N ARG A 204 9.74 -7.09 -22.13
CA ARG A 204 11.02 -6.66 -22.69
C ARG A 204 11.39 -7.61 -23.85
N ARG A 205 11.51 -7.07 -25.04
CA ARG A 205 12.07 -7.78 -26.21
C ARG A 205 13.57 -7.52 -26.24
N GLY A 206 14.36 -8.59 -26.22
CA GLY A 206 15.82 -8.51 -26.28
C GLY A 206 16.46 -9.74 -25.64
N GLN A 207 17.69 -10.03 -26.04
CA GLN A 207 18.51 -11.10 -25.45
C GLN A 207 19.65 -10.45 -24.68
N GLY A 208 20.10 -11.06 -23.59
CA GLY A 208 21.25 -10.61 -22.83
C GLY A 208 21.05 -10.64 -21.33
N ILE A 209 22.00 -10.03 -20.66
CA ILE A 209 22.02 -9.89 -19.20
C ILE A 209 21.70 -8.44 -18.84
N SER A 210 20.86 -8.25 -17.85
CA SER A 210 20.69 -6.96 -17.19
C SER A 210 20.85 -7.10 -15.69
N SER A 211 21.46 -6.13 -15.06
CA SER A 211 21.66 -6.11 -13.61
C SER A 211 21.50 -4.68 -13.09
N GLY A 212 21.19 -4.53 -11.83
CA GLY A 212 21.16 -3.24 -11.17
C GLY A 212 21.32 -3.39 -9.67
N PHE A 213 21.87 -2.35 -9.09
CA PHE A 213 22.03 -2.19 -7.67
C PHE A 213 21.49 -0.83 -7.26
N ARG A 214 20.72 -0.80 -6.17
CA ARG A 214 20.26 0.43 -5.53
C ARG A 214 20.55 0.34 -4.05
N GLY A 215 21.30 1.30 -3.52
CA GLY A 215 21.52 1.50 -2.10
C GLY A 215 20.85 2.80 -1.66
N VAL A 216 20.13 2.76 -0.56
CA VAL A 216 19.57 3.94 0.09
C VAL A 216 20.05 3.93 1.53
N PHE A 217 20.60 5.05 1.97
CA PHE A 217 21.03 5.26 3.34
C PHE A 217 20.37 6.52 3.88
N SER A 218 19.84 6.45 5.08
CA SER A 218 19.31 7.61 5.79
C SER A 218 19.71 7.60 7.26
N GLN A 219 19.95 8.77 7.81
CA GLN A 219 20.36 8.99 9.20
C GLN A 219 19.30 9.84 9.91
N GLY A 220 18.77 9.29 11.00
CA GLY A 220 17.89 9.98 11.94
C GLY A 220 18.40 9.75 13.37
N HIS A 221 17.56 9.32 14.31
CA HIS A 221 17.97 8.81 15.62
C HIS A 221 18.85 7.57 15.53
N GLY A 222 18.72 6.81 14.43
CA GLY A 222 19.59 5.71 14.06
C GLY A 222 19.79 5.72 12.54
N TYR A 223 20.61 4.84 12.02
CA TYR A 223 20.77 4.70 10.60
C TYR A 223 19.78 3.69 10.02
N ASN A 224 19.30 3.98 8.81
CA ASN A 224 18.51 3.07 8.01
C ASN A 224 19.26 2.82 6.71
N ALA A 225 19.30 1.58 6.28
CA ALA A 225 19.87 1.19 5.01
C ALA A 225 18.93 0.25 4.27
N SER A 226 18.83 0.42 2.97
CA SER A 226 18.09 -0.50 2.09
C SER A 226 18.91 -0.76 0.86
N GLU A 227 19.15 -2.02 0.57
CA GLU A 227 19.98 -2.48 -0.53
C GLU A 227 19.14 -3.41 -1.40
N ASN A 228 19.05 -3.10 -2.70
CA ASN A 228 18.35 -3.87 -3.69
C ASN A 228 19.33 -4.31 -4.77
N LEU A 229 19.33 -5.59 -5.07
CA LEU A 229 20.10 -6.18 -6.16
C LEU A 229 19.13 -6.92 -7.09
N TYR A 230 19.28 -6.73 -8.39
CA TYR A 230 18.61 -7.59 -9.36
C TYR A 230 19.57 -8.04 -10.46
N LEU A 231 19.33 -9.26 -10.92
CA LEU A 231 19.99 -9.87 -12.07
C LEU A 231 18.92 -10.53 -12.93
N ASN A 232 18.98 -10.30 -14.23
CA ASN A 232 18.07 -10.88 -15.18
C ASN A 232 18.87 -11.36 -16.41
N TYR A 233 18.55 -12.57 -16.88
CA TYR A 233 19.11 -13.15 -18.09
C TYR A 233 17.99 -13.59 -19.03
N ARG A 234 18.00 -13.07 -20.25
CA ARG A 234 16.99 -13.38 -21.26
C ARG A 234 17.63 -13.99 -22.51
N THR A 235 17.03 -15.08 -22.97
CA THR A 235 17.41 -15.72 -24.22
C THR A 235 16.19 -16.39 -24.87
N GLY A 236 15.92 -16.08 -26.14
CA GLY A 236 14.70 -16.54 -26.80
C GLY A 236 13.45 -16.11 -26.03
N GLY A 237 12.52 -17.04 -25.77
CA GLY A 237 11.35 -16.81 -24.92
C GLY A 237 11.60 -16.94 -23.42
N LEU A 238 12.80 -17.34 -22.99
CA LEU A 238 13.13 -17.56 -21.57
C LEU A 238 13.67 -16.31 -20.93
N ASP A 239 13.17 -15.99 -19.75
CA ASP A 239 13.55 -14.88 -18.90
C ASP A 239 13.82 -15.39 -17.47
N LEU A 240 15.09 -15.48 -17.08
CA LEU A 240 15.53 -15.89 -15.75
C LEU A 240 15.84 -14.66 -14.90
N PHE A 241 15.37 -14.64 -13.67
CA PHE A 241 15.62 -13.49 -12.78
C PHE A 241 15.95 -13.90 -11.35
N VAL A 242 16.81 -13.09 -10.73
CA VAL A 242 17.14 -13.14 -9.32
C VAL A 242 17.05 -11.72 -8.77
N LYS A 243 16.37 -11.54 -7.64
CA LYS A 243 16.33 -10.27 -6.91
C LYS A 243 16.61 -10.53 -5.44
N GLY A 244 17.20 -9.56 -4.78
CA GLY A 244 17.44 -9.59 -3.35
C GLY A 244 17.33 -8.20 -2.75
N ASP A 245 16.68 -8.13 -1.59
CA ASP A 245 16.49 -6.92 -0.82
C ASP A 245 16.95 -7.17 0.61
N LEU A 246 17.79 -6.28 1.13
CA LEU A 246 18.18 -6.25 2.52
C LEU A 246 17.80 -4.88 3.10
N LYS A 247 17.06 -4.88 4.20
CA LYS A 247 16.66 -3.66 4.89
C LYS A 247 17.12 -3.71 6.33
N HIS A 248 17.85 -2.70 6.74
CA HIS A 248 18.19 -2.43 8.12
C HIS A 248 17.49 -1.17 8.56
N GLY A 249 16.62 -1.26 9.58
CA GLY A 249 15.82 -0.15 10.07
C GLY A 249 16.01 0.11 11.55
N ASN A 250 16.24 1.39 11.90
CA ASN A 250 16.14 1.91 13.25
C ASN A 250 15.11 3.04 13.23
N TYR A 251 14.00 2.82 13.90
CA TYR A 251 12.89 3.79 13.99
C TYR A 251 12.77 4.27 15.42
N TYR A 252 12.65 5.58 15.58
CA TYR A 252 12.38 6.23 16.85
C TYR A 252 11.09 7.02 16.72
N GLN A 253 10.22 6.88 17.68
CA GLN A 253 8.94 7.59 17.74
C GLN A 253 8.73 8.14 19.13
N GLU A 254 8.34 9.40 19.20
CA GLU A 254 7.82 10.05 20.40
C GLU A 254 6.35 10.41 20.20
N SER A 255 5.55 10.18 21.22
CA SER A 255 4.13 10.50 21.22
C SER A 255 3.75 11.11 22.57
N ILE A 256 2.86 12.08 22.56
CA ILE A 256 2.24 12.64 23.76
C ILE A 256 0.92 11.91 23.98
N LEU A 257 0.73 11.35 25.17
CA LEU A 257 -0.52 10.71 25.58
C LEU A 257 -1.32 11.68 26.44
N ASN A 258 -2.51 12.05 25.97
CA ASN A 258 -3.52 12.74 26.74
C ASN A 258 -4.84 12.00 26.52
N GLN A 259 -5.32 11.36 27.56
CA GLN A 259 -6.58 10.62 27.53
C GLN A 259 -7.50 11.16 28.61
N GLU A 260 -8.71 11.51 28.26
CA GLU A 260 -9.76 11.94 29.18
C GLU A 260 -10.94 10.98 29.09
N THR A 261 -11.49 10.62 30.24
CA THR A 261 -12.66 9.75 30.34
C THR A 261 -13.61 10.34 31.37
N ASP A 262 -14.76 10.79 30.92
CA ASP A 262 -15.84 11.28 31.78
C ASP A 262 -16.84 10.12 32.06
N ALA A 263 -16.90 9.71 33.32
CA ALA A 263 -17.84 8.73 33.82
C ALA A 263 -18.55 9.27 35.06
N SER A 264 -18.60 8.53 36.16
CA SER A 264 -19.02 9.07 37.48
C SER A 264 -18.01 10.06 38.08
N SER A 265 -16.77 10.04 37.60
CA SER A 265 -15.68 10.98 37.89
C SER A 265 -14.94 11.24 36.59
N ARG A 266 -14.25 12.39 36.50
CA ARG A 266 -13.36 12.72 35.39
C ARG A 266 -11.98 12.12 35.62
N TRP A 267 -11.57 11.25 34.70
CA TRP A 267 -10.25 10.65 34.70
C TRP A 267 -9.38 11.23 33.60
N GLU A 268 -8.16 11.59 33.91
CA GLU A 268 -7.18 12.08 32.93
C GLU A 268 -5.89 11.26 33.07
N VAL A 269 -5.35 10.83 31.95
CA VAL A 269 -3.99 10.22 31.85
C VAL A 269 -3.15 11.13 30.98
N LYS A 270 -2.05 11.65 31.53
CA LYS A 270 -1.11 12.54 30.83
C LYS A 270 0.28 11.95 30.89
N GLY A 271 0.95 11.89 29.74
CA GLY A 271 2.31 11.36 29.69
C GLY A 271 2.92 11.39 28.31
N GLY A 272 4.02 10.69 28.17
CA GLY A 272 4.73 10.51 26.92
C GLY A 272 5.07 9.06 26.66
N VAL A 273 5.11 8.69 25.38
CA VAL A 273 5.52 7.37 24.92
C VAL A 273 6.70 7.54 23.99
N THR A 274 7.79 6.84 24.27
CA THR A 274 8.92 6.72 23.37
C THR A 274 9.06 5.27 22.90
N SER A 275 9.16 5.06 21.60
CA SER A 275 9.39 3.74 21.02
C SER A 275 10.67 3.74 20.21
N PHE A 276 11.48 2.72 20.41
CA PHE A 276 12.65 2.44 19.61
C PHE A 276 12.51 1.04 19.00
N HIS A 277 12.50 0.97 17.68
CA HIS A 277 12.39 -0.26 16.92
C HIS A 277 13.63 -0.46 16.06
N LYS A 278 14.26 -1.64 16.19
CA LYS A 278 15.38 -2.06 15.37
C LYS A 278 15.04 -3.38 14.70
N ALA A 279 15.19 -3.45 13.38
CA ALA A 279 14.90 -4.66 12.63
C ALA A 279 15.80 -4.82 11.41
N VAL A 280 16.03 -6.09 11.04
CA VAL A 280 16.70 -6.47 9.80
C VAL A 280 15.80 -7.42 9.04
N TYR A 281 15.46 -7.05 7.81
CA TYR A 281 14.62 -7.83 6.92
C TYR A 281 15.39 -8.19 5.66
N PHE A 282 15.24 -9.44 5.25
CA PHE A 282 15.70 -9.93 3.96
C PHE A 282 14.49 -10.40 3.15
N SER A 283 14.48 -10.09 1.86
CA SER A 283 13.59 -10.73 0.91
C SER A 283 14.29 -11.03 -0.40
N GLY A 284 13.96 -12.15 -1.00
CA GLY A 284 14.51 -12.58 -2.26
C GLY A 284 13.43 -12.97 -3.26
N GLU A 285 13.78 -13.03 -4.51
CA GLU A 285 12.94 -13.60 -5.57
C GLU A 285 13.85 -14.27 -6.58
N VAL A 286 13.58 -15.54 -6.92
CA VAL A 286 14.22 -16.25 -8.01
C VAL A 286 13.14 -16.93 -8.83
N GLY A 287 13.23 -16.84 -10.15
CA GLY A 287 12.21 -17.42 -10.99
C GLY A 287 12.52 -17.31 -12.47
N PHE A 288 11.54 -17.73 -13.23
CA PHE A 288 11.56 -17.63 -14.69
C PHE A 288 10.20 -17.28 -15.26
N ASN A 289 10.22 -16.63 -16.41
CA ASN A 289 9.07 -16.51 -17.30
C ASN A 289 9.48 -17.16 -18.64
N TYR A 290 8.54 -17.85 -19.26
CA TYR A 290 8.75 -18.48 -20.56
C TYR A 290 7.60 -18.16 -21.51
N GLU A 291 7.93 -17.51 -22.63
CA GLU A 291 7.01 -17.24 -23.72
C GLU A 291 7.02 -18.44 -24.66
N LEU A 292 5.94 -19.24 -24.61
CA LEU A 292 5.76 -20.39 -25.51
C LEU A 292 5.57 -19.90 -26.94
N ASP A 293 4.81 -18.84 -27.12
CA ASP A 293 4.54 -18.13 -28.37
C ASP A 293 4.05 -16.69 -28.04
N ASP A 294 3.65 -15.92 -29.08
CA ASP A 294 3.19 -14.53 -28.93
C ASP A 294 1.93 -14.39 -28.05
N LYS A 295 1.20 -15.46 -27.79
CA LYS A 295 -0.08 -15.46 -27.06
C LYS A 295 -0.03 -16.26 -25.78
N ASN A 296 0.97 -17.09 -25.57
CA ASN A 296 1.04 -18.03 -24.47
C ASN A 296 2.31 -17.86 -23.68
N SER A 297 2.19 -17.70 -22.37
CA SER A 297 3.30 -17.57 -21.44
C SER A 297 3.03 -18.31 -20.12
N LEU A 298 4.08 -18.82 -19.52
CA LEU A 298 4.06 -19.40 -18.20
C LEU A 298 5.27 -18.94 -17.40
N GLY A 299 5.21 -19.10 -16.10
CA GLY A 299 6.36 -18.81 -15.24
C GLY A 299 6.16 -19.36 -13.85
N ALA A 300 7.28 -19.42 -13.14
CA ALA A 300 7.28 -19.75 -11.74
C ALA A 300 8.32 -18.90 -10.99
N ARG A 301 8.03 -18.62 -9.73
CA ARG A 301 8.93 -17.88 -8.85
C ARG A 301 8.90 -18.43 -7.43
N TYR A 302 10.04 -18.38 -6.79
CA TYR A 302 10.21 -18.64 -5.38
C TYR A 302 10.66 -17.37 -4.69
N MET A 303 9.98 -17.00 -3.62
CA MET A 303 10.19 -15.78 -2.87
C MET A 303 10.46 -16.11 -1.40
N PRO A 304 11.72 -16.28 -0.99
CA PRO A 304 12.08 -16.37 0.41
C PRO A 304 12.03 -14.99 1.07
N GLY A 305 11.55 -14.94 2.30
CA GLY A 305 11.62 -13.77 3.16
C GLY A 305 12.12 -14.14 4.53
N ALA A 306 12.83 -13.26 5.18
CA ALA A 306 13.28 -13.46 6.55
C ALA A 306 13.16 -12.15 7.34
N ASN A 307 12.56 -12.26 8.54
CA ASN A 307 12.87 -11.34 9.61
C ASN A 307 14.12 -11.91 10.31
N VAL A 308 15.28 -11.27 10.15
CA VAL A 308 16.55 -11.73 10.70
C VAL A 308 16.63 -11.47 12.22
N GLY A 309 15.63 -10.76 12.74
CA GLY A 309 15.45 -10.42 14.14
C GLY A 309 15.04 -8.97 14.30
N SER A 310 14.08 -8.73 15.18
CA SER A 310 13.68 -7.38 15.52
C SER A 310 13.53 -7.22 17.03
N VAL A 311 13.88 -6.03 17.51
CA VAL A 311 13.70 -5.62 18.90
C VAL A 311 12.91 -4.34 18.90
N ASN A 312 11.83 -4.32 19.65
CA ASN A 312 11.04 -3.12 19.91
C ASN A 312 11.08 -2.84 21.42
N ARG A 313 11.48 -1.63 21.78
CA ARG A 313 11.52 -1.16 23.15
C ARG A 313 10.63 0.08 23.25
N THR A 314 9.48 -0.06 23.92
CA THR A 314 8.53 1.03 24.14
C THR A 314 8.55 1.41 25.61
N ASN A 315 8.93 2.66 25.88
CA ASN A 315 8.90 3.27 27.20
C ASN A 315 7.68 4.20 27.27
N LEU A 316 6.73 3.84 28.11
CA LEU A 316 5.55 4.65 28.40
C LEU A 316 5.85 5.82 29.34
N GLY A 317 7.11 5.94 29.80
CA GLY A 317 7.56 7.03 30.67
C GLY A 317 6.75 7.14 31.95
N ASN A 318 6.80 8.31 32.58
CA ASN A 318 5.96 8.61 33.72
C ASN A 318 4.61 9.12 33.22
N ASN A 319 3.61 8.25 33.28
CA ASN A 319 2.23 8.62 33.00
C ASN A 319 1.54 8.97 34.32
N PHE A 320 0.93 10.16 34.35
CA PHE A 320 0.25 10.70 35.51
C PHE A 320 -1.26 10.48 35.36
N VAL A 321 -1.83 9.79 36.36
CA VAL A 321 -3.28 9.54 36.41
C VAL A 321 -3.91 10.54 37.38
N TYR A 322 -4.90 11.26 36.88
CA TYR A 322 -5.69 12.23 37.65
C TYR A 322 -7.14 11.76 37.74
N LYS A 323 -7.77 12.00 38.88
CA LYS A 323 -9.18 11.87 39.12
C LYS A 323 -9.76 13.17 39.63
N ASP A 324 -10.75 13.72 38.93
CA ASP A 324 -11.37 14.99 39.27
C ASP A 324 -10.35 16.14 39.47
N GLY A 325 -9.23 16.08 38.70
CA GLY A 325 -8.14 17.09 38.77
C GLY A 325 -7.04 16.79 39.80
N GLU A 326 -7.21 15.81 40.68
CA GLU A 326 -6.21 15.39 41.67
C GLU A 326 -5.33 14.25 41.12
N LYS A 327 -3.99 14.39 41.23
CA LYS A 327 -3.05 13.34 40.85
C LYS A 327 -3.15 12.19 41.84
N ILE A 328 -3.57 11.01 41.37
CA ILE A 328 -3.75 9.82 42.21
C ILE A 328 -2.66 8.78 42.02
N GLU A 329 -2.03 8.73 40.84
CA GLU A 329 -1.06 7.70 40.53
C GLU A 329 -0.03 8.19 39.52
N GLU A 330 1.17 7.59 39.58
CA GLU A 330 2.22 7.73 38.58
C GLU A 330 2.64 6.33 38.16
N ILE A 331 2.53 6.04 36.86
CA ILE A 331 2.82 4.72 36.29
C ILE A 331 3.97 4.88 35.31
N SER A 332 5.06 4.15 35.55
CA SER A 332 6.13 3.95 34.58
C SER A 332 6.06 2.54 34.04
N SER A 333 5.92 2.40 32.74
CA SER A 333 5.89 1.07 32.08
C SER A 333 6.91 1.01 30.96
N LEU A 334 7.57 -0.13 30.86
CA LEU A 334 8.52 -0.44 29.81
C LEU A 334 8.12 -1.77 29.16
N GLN A 335 7.99 -1.75 27.84
CA GLN A 335 7.69 -2.94 27.05
C GLN A 335 8.90 -3.31 26.19
N HIS A 336 9.33 -4.55 26.28
CA HIS A 336 10.33 -5.16 25.42
C HIS A 336 9.68 -6.23 24.55
N ALA A 337 9.62 -6.01 23.25
CA ALA A 337 9.19 -7.01 22.29
C ALA A 337 10.38 -7.46 21.44
N HIS A 338 10.53 -8.76 21.32
CA HIS A 338 11.58 -9.38 20.52
C HIS A 338 10.96 -10.37 19.54
N THR A 339 11.25 -10.21 18.25
CA THR A 339 10.89 -11.20 17.22
C THR A 339 12.15 -11.97 16.83
N TYR A 340 12.08 -13.27 16.95
CA TYR A 340 13.18 -14.17 16.62
C TYR A 340 13.32 -14.34 15.11
N PRO A 341 14.53 -14.70 14.63
CA PRO A 341 14.77 -15.00 13.23
C PRO A 341 13.80 -16.07 12.71
N THR A 342 13.06 -15.73 11.68
CA THR A 342 12.10 -16.65 11.04
C THR A 342 12.13 -16.46 9.53
N TRP A 343 11.83 -17.55 8.83
CA TRP A 343 11.75 -17.56 7.37
C TRP A 343 10.32 -17.73 6.91
N THR A 344 10.00 -17.04 5.85
CA THR A 344 8.79 -17.25 5.04
C THR A 344 9.19 -17.76 3.67
N HIS A 345 8.40 -18.66 3.12
CA HIS A 345 8.62 -19.22 1.79
C HIS A 345 7.34 -19.05 0.99
N SER A 346 7.45 -18.43 -0.17
CA SER A 346 6.33 -18.31 -1.09
C SER A 346 6.73 -18.82 -2.46
N VAL A 347 5.86 -19.61 -3.06
CA VAL A 347 6.01 -20.12 -4.43
C VAL A 347 4.79 -19.67 -5.20
N ASN A 348 5.00 -19.16 -6.42
CA ASN A 348 3.93 -18.82 -7.34
C ASN A 348 4.21 -19.45 -8.70
N GLY A 349 3.20 -20.01 -9.31
CA GLY A 349 3.21 -20.47 -10.70
C GLY A 349 2.03 -19.87 -11.46
N TYR A 350 2.22 -19.50 -12.70
CA TYR A 350 1.17 -18.94 -13.52
C TYR A 350 1.22 -19.43 -14.97
N TYR A 351 0.08 -19.39 -15.62
CA TYR A 351 -0.07 -19.54 -17.06
C TYR A 351 -1.06 -18.50 -17.58
N ASN A 352 -0.68 -17.79 -18.64
CA ASN A 352 -1.55 -16.87 -19.38
C ASN A 352 -1.50 -17.25 -20.86
N GLY A 353 -2.64 -17.49 -21.47
CA GLY A 353 -2.63 -17.91 -22.86
C GLY A 353 -3.96 -17.81 -23.56
N VAL A 354 -3.90 -18.06 -24.87
CA VAL A 354 -5.05 -18.02 -25.78
C VAL A 354 -5.17 -19.35 -26.52
N PHE A 355 -6.26 -20.07 -26.29
CA PHE A 355 -6.65 -21.30 -27.01
C PHE A 355 -7.81 -20.99 -27.94
N GLY A 356 -7.53 -20.80 -29.21
CA GLY A 356 -8.54 -20.42 -30.20
C GLY A 356 -9.14 -19.07 -29.90
N GLN A 357 -10.39 -19.03 -29.44
CA GLN A 357 -11.10 -17.79 -29.03
C GLN A 357 -11.19 -17.60 -27.51
N TRP A 358 -10.56 -18.46 -26.72
CA TRP A 358 -10.60 -18.47 -25.29
C TRP A 358 -9.29 -17.94 -24.72
N ASN A 359 -9.40 -16.96 -23.83
CA ASN A 359 -8.28 -16.52 -23.01
C ASN A 359 -8.32 -17.27 -21.68
N VAL A 360 -7.20 -17.85 -21.28
CA VAL A 360 -7.04 -18.57 -20.02
C VAL A 360 -6.01 -17.86 -19.17
N ASP A 361 -6.37 -17.57 -17.94
CA ASP A 361 -5.51 -17.01 -16.91
C ASP A 361 -5.54 -17.97 -15.71
N PHE A 362 -4.39 -18.53 -15.37
CA PHE A 362 -4.23 -19.46 -14.26
C PHE A 362 -3.12 -18.97 -13.34
N ASN A 363 -3.39 -19.02 -12.04
CA ASN A 363 -2.44 -18.71 -10.98
C ASN A 363 -2.55 -19.73 -9.86
N ALA A 364 -1.40 -20.17 -9.32
CA ALA A 364 -1.32 -21.00 -8.14
C ALA A 364 -0.24 -20.48 -7.21
N ASP A 365 -0.57 -20.45 -5.94
CA ASP A 365 0.29 -19.92 -4.88
C ASP A 365 0.42 -20.91 -3.72
N TYR A 366 1.60 -20.98 -3.16
CA TYR A 366 1.89 -21.62 -1.88
C TYR A 366 2.65 -20.66 -0.97
N LEU A 367 2.23 -20.56 0.27
CA LEU A 367 2.92 -19.76 1.30
C LEU A 367 3.11 -20.61 2.55
N LEU A 368 4.33 -20.59 3.07
CA LEU A 368 4.67 -21.04 4.40
C LEU A 368 5.25 -19.86 5.18
N GLY A 369 4.55 -19.44 6.22
CA GLY A 369 4.97 -18.38 7.13
C GLY A 369 5.20 -18.92 8.55
N LYS A 370 6.25 -18.44 9.20
CA LYS A 370 6.53 -18.69 10.62
C LYS A 370 6.86 -17.37 11.28
N ASN A 371 6.31 -17.14 12.50
CA ASN A 371 6.67 -16.01 13.33
C ASN A 371 6.78 -16.45 14.79
N ASN A 372 7.86 -16.07 15.46
CA ASN A 372 8.07 -16.32 16.88
C ASN A 372 8.45 -15.01 17.54
N SER A 373 7.75 -14.65 18.59
CA SER A 373 8.03 -13.43 19.33
C SER A 373 7.81 -13.59 20.83
N THR A 374 8.53 -12.80 21.60
CA THR A 374 8.33 -12.63 23.04
C THR A 374 8.03 -11.17 23.32
N ASN A 375 7.22 -10.94 24.34
CA ASN A 375 6.92 -9.62 24.82
C ASN A 375 6.99 -9.62 26.35
N GLU A 376 7.74 -8.69 26.92
CA GLU A 376 7.92 -8.48 28.35
C GLU A 376 7.45 -7.09 28.71
N VAL A 377 6.68 -6.99 29.77
CA VAL A 377 6.17 -5.73 30.32
C VAL A 377 6.69 -5.56 31.74
N PHE A 378 7.28 -4.41 32.01
CA PHE A 378 7.75 -4.00 33.33
C PHE A 378 6.94 -2.81 33.78
N ASN A 379 6.47 -2.82 35.03
CA ASN A 379 5.83 -1.70 35.68
C ASN A 379 6.69 -1.31 36.89
N ASN A 380 7.15 -0.04 36.93
CA ASN A 380 8.03 0.46 37.97
C ASN A 380 9.26 -0.45 38.23
N ASP A 381 9.89 -0.92 37.12
CA ASP A 381 11.03 -1.85 37.08
C ASP A 381 10.72 -3.31 37.49
N ASP A 382 9.53 -3.61 37.96
CA ASP A 382 9.12 -4.99 38.24
C ASP A 382 8.51 -5.65 36.99
N LYS A 383 8.89 -6.90 36.71
CA LYS A 383 8.36 -7.65 35.59
C LYS A 383 6.89 -8.00 35.85
N ALA A 384 6.01 -7.30 35.16
CA ALA A 384 4.57 -7.42 35.33
C ALA A 384 3.98 -8.57 34.50
N ALA A 385 4.48 -8.78 33.27
CA ALA A 385 3.99 -9.83 32.38
C ALA A 385 5.07 -10.27 31.38
N GLN A 386 4.97 -11.52 30.95
CA GLN A 386 5.72 -12.05 29.81
C GLN A 386 4.77 -12.88 28.95
N SER A 387 4.83 -12.68 27.63
CA SER A 387 4.12 -13.53 26.68
C SER A 387 5.04 -14.03 25.58
N GLU A 388 4.74 -15.22 25.10
CA GLU A 388 5.38 -15.85 23.96
C GLU A 388 4.32 -16.18 22.92
N ASN A 389 4.61 -15.87 21.66
CA ASN A 389 3.71 -16.12 20.56
C ASN A 389 4.45 -16.85 19.43
N GLU A 390 3.95 -18.02 19.06
CA GLU A 390 4.41 -18.77 17.90
C GLU A 390 3.24 -18.91 16.91
N VAL A 391 3.47 -18.46 15.67
CA VAL A 391 2.49 -18.56 14.58
C VAL A 391 3.10 -19.35 13.44
N ARG A 392 2.40 -20.37 12.96
CA ARG A 392 2.71 -21.09 11.71
C ARG A 392 1.51 -20.99 10.79
N ASN A 393 1.76 -20.56 9.57
CA ASN A 393 0.72 -20.36 8.58
C ASN A 393 1.09 -21.04 7.26
N TYR A 394 0.20 -21.90 6.76
CA TYR A 394 0.26 -22.51 5.44
C TYR A 394 -0.92 -22.02 4.63
N LEU A 395 -0.66 -21.55 3.42
CA LEU A 395 -1.70 -21.14 2.50
C LEU A 395 -1.44 -21.76 1.14
N TYR A 396 -2.50 -22.30 0.56
CA TYR A 396 -2.57 -22.71 -0.85
C TYR A 396 -3.67 -21.89 -1.49
N ALA A 397 -3.41 -21.30 -2.63
CA ALA A 397 -4.43 -20.60 -3.40
C ALA A 397 -4.29 -20.95 -4.87
N MET A 398 -5.44 -21.08 -5.53
CA MET A 398 -5.52 -21.34 -6.95
C MET A 398 -6.64 -20.48 -7.54
N ARG A 399 -6.36 -19.86 -8.67
CA ARG A 399 -7.33 -19.06 -9.42
C ARG A 399 -7.23 -19.38 -10.90
N MET A 400 -8.35 -19.67 -11.54
CA MET A 400 -8.45 -19.86 -12.97
C MET A 400 -9.60 -19.01 -13.54
N VAL A 401 -9.31 -18.27 -14.60
CA VAL A 401 -10.32 -17.47 -15.30
C VAL A 401 -10.24 -17.79 -16.79
N VAL A 402 -11.38 -18.08 -17.36
CA VAL A 402 -11.52 -18.33 -18.79
C VAL A 402 -12.47 -17.30 -19.38
N LYS A 403 -11.99 -16.57 -20.41
CA LYS A 403 -12.75 -15.50 -21.06
C LYS A 403 -12.89 -15.75 -22.55
N ARG A 404 -14.07 -15.46 -23.09
CA ARG A 404 -14.33 -15.49 -24.54
C ARG A 404 -14.98 -14.21 -24.97
N SER A 405 -14.35 -13.49 -25.91
CA SER A 405 -14.90 -12.28 -26.48
C SER A 405 -15.76 -12.59 -27.72
N PHE A 406 -16.92 -11.98 -27.76
CA PHE A 406 -17.86 -12.02 -28.86
C PHE A 406 -18.01 -10.61 -29.45
N ARG A 407 -18.66 -10.49 -30.62
CA ARG A 407 -18.86 -9.20 -31.29
C ARG A 407 -19.61 -8.17 -30.43
N LYS A 408 -20.45 -8.58 -29.47
CA LYS A 408 -21.29 -7.71 -28.64
C LYS A 408 -21.05 -7.86 -27.14
N GLY A 409 -20.01 -8.57 -26.70
CA GLY A 409 -19.74 -8.77 -25.29
C GLY A 409 -18.64 -9.77 -25.01
N THR A 410 -18.35 -9.98 -23.75
CA THR A 410 -17.37 -10.97 -23.27
C THR A 410 -18.04 -11.88 -22.25
N LEU A 411 -17.92 -13.18 -22.43
CA LEU A 411 -18.26 -14.18 -21.42
C LEU A 411 -17.02 -14.47 -20.60
N SER A 412 -17.13 -14.39 -19.29
CA SER A 412 -16.08 -14.74 -18.35
C SER A 412 -16.60 -15.78 -17.38
N PHE A 413 -15.80 -16.78 -17.13
CA PHE A 413 -16.04 -17.80 -16.11
C PHE A 413 -14.77 -18.01 -15.31
N GLY A 414 -14.88 -18.10 -13.98
CA GLY A 414 -13.72 -18.27 -13.12
C GLY A 414 -14.01 -19.06 -11.87
N THR A 415 -12.94 -19.64 -11.32
CA THR A 415 -12.93 -20.25 -9.99
C THR A 415 -11.72 -19.73 -9.22
N GLU A 416 -11.92 -19.55 -7.92
CA GLU A 416 -10.86 -19.23 -6.98
C GLU A 416 -11.03 -20.10 -5.74
N GLU A 417 -9.94 -20.75 -5.34
CA GLU A 417 -9.89 -21.61 -4.17
C GLU A 417 -8.75 -21.18 -3.28
N THR A 418 -9.01 -21.02 -1.99
CA THR A 418 -7.98 -20.72 -0.99
C THR A 418 -8.15 -21.66 0.19
N PHE A 419 -7.06 -22.31 0.56
CA PHE A 419 -6.98 -23.15 1.75
C PHE A 419 -5.93 -22.56 2.70
N THR A 420 -6.33 -22.28 3.93
CA THR A 420 -5.44 -21.78 4.99
C THR A 420 -5.43 -22.78 6.14
N ASN A 421 -4.24 -23.12 6.63
CA ASN A 421 -4.03 -23.85 7.86
C ASN A 421 -3.08 -23.05 8.73
N ARG A 422 -3.60 -22.52 9.84
CA ARG A 422 -2.85 -21.67 10.76
C ARG A 422 -2.88 -22.28 12.15
N HIS A 423 -1.74 -22.31 12.79
CA HIS A 423 -1.56 -22.73 14.17
C HIS A 423 -0.92 -21.59 14.96
N ASP A 424 -1.63 -21.13 15.98
CA ASP A 424 -1.22 -20.05 16.87
C ASP A 424 -1.07 -20.59 18.27
N VAL A 425 0.11 -20.46 18.86
CA VAL A 425 0.38 -20.78 20.25
C VAL A 425 0.71 -19.48 20.98
N PHE A 426 -0.07 -19.16 21.98
CA PHE A 426 0.15 -18.00 22.84
C PHE A 426 0.25 -18.47 24.29
N VAL A 427 1.37 -18.14 24.94
CA VAL A 427 1.63 -18.45 26.35
C VAL A 427 1.90 -17.15 27.09
N GLN A 428 1.24 -16.96 28.23
CA GLN A 428 1.44 -15.79 29.07
C GLN A 428 1.71 -16.22 30.52
N SER A 429 2.82 -15.72 31.07
CA SER A 429 3.17 -15.97 32.49
C SER A 429 2.29 -15.12 33.41
N GLY A 430 1.79 -15.72 34.50
CA GLY A 430 0.99 -15.06 35.51
C GLY A 430 -0.52 -15.01 35.21
N PHE A 431 -0.97 -15.55 34.07
CA PHE A 431 -2.37 -15.76 33.73
C PHE A 431 -2.63 -17.21 33.35
N SER A 432 -3.84 -17.71 33.64
CA SER A 432 -4.21 -19.11 33.41
C SER A 432 -4.53 -19.48 31.98
N ASP A 433 -4.70 -18.48 31.09
CA ASP A 433 -5.26 -18.68 29.77
C ASP A 433 -4.18 -18.65 28.69
N ASN A 434 -3.53 -19.82 28.49
CA ASN A 434 -2.75 -20.08 27.30
C ASN A 434 -3.72 -20.45 26.16
N ALA A 435 -3.46 -19.94 24.96
CA ALA A 435 -4.21 -20.28 23.75
C ALA A 435 -3.36 -21.18 22.85
N ASP A 436 -3.98 -22.22 22.32
CA ASP A 436 -3.44 -23.10 21.29
C ASP A 436 -4.54 -23.32 20.24
N ASP A 437 -4.50 -22.46 19.20
CA ASP A 437 -5.56 -22.36 18.23
C ASP A 437 -5.15 -22.94 16.87
N HIS A 438 -5.99 -23.84 16.35
CA HIS A 438 -5.87 -24.38 15.01
C HIS A 438 -7.01 -23.87 14.13
N ILE A 439 -6.65 -23.03 13.15
CA ILE A 439 -7.61 -22.46 12.20
C ILE A 439 -7.40 -23.13 10.84
N LYS A 440 -8.44 -23.81 10.36
CA LYS A 440 -8.49 -24.36 9.00
C LYS A 440 -9.63 -23.69 8.27
N GLN A 441 -9.32 -23.02 7.19
CA GLN A 441 -10.29 -22.30 6.38
C GLN A 441 -10.16 -22.71 4.93
N SER A 442 -11.31 -22.98 4.29
CA SER A 442 -11.40 -23.22 2.85
C SER A 442 -12.41 -22.24 2.27
N ILE A 443 -11.99 -21.51 1.26
CA ILE A 443 -12.84 -20.56 0.53
C ILE A 443 -12.88 -21.00 -0.92
N TYR A 444 -14.09 -21.15 -1.45
CA TYR A 444 -14.34 -21.50 -2.84
C TYR A 444 -15.22 -20.43 -3.48
N SER A 445 -14.81 -19.91 -4.59
CA SER A 445 -15.54 -18.91 -5.36
C SER A 445 -15.68 -19.36 -6.80
N VAL A 446 -16.89 -19.20 -7.36
CA VAL A 446 -17.19 -19.40 -8.78
C VAL A 446 -17.91 -18.15 -9.28
N PHE A 447 -17.54 -17.62 -10.42
CA PHE A 447 -18.07 -16.38 -10.98
C PHE A 447 -18.09 -16.38 -12.50
#